data_7307e239dc0821ffba25e1d72e6064a6
#
_entry.id   7307e239dc0821ffba25e1d72e6064a6
#
_cell.length_a   1.000
_cell.length_b   1.000
_cell.length_c   1.000
_cell.angle_alpha   90.00
_cell.angle_beta   90.00
_cell.angle_gamma   90.00
#
_symmetry.space_group_name_H-M   'P 1'
#
loop_
_entity.id
_entity.type
_entity.pdbx_description
1 polymer ?
#
loop_
_entity_poly.entity_id
_entity_poly.type
_entity_poly.pdbx_seq_one_letter_code
_entity_poly.pdbx_strand_id
1 'polypeptide(L)'
;MTEKSLKQKIAARFQRKARIRAKLSGDAIKPRVSVFRSNRYIYAQAIDDTKGITLASFNGKSHNARSNKEGAANAGKIFAALLKEKKIEEIVFDRNGYLYHGVVAAFADALRENAIKL
;
A
#
# COMPACT_ATOMS: atom_id res chain seq x y z
N MET A 1 -11.34 -23.85 6.21
CA MET A 1 -10.22 -23.86 5.23
C MET A 1 -9.22 -24.93 5.65
N THR A 2 -8.79 -25.76 4.72
CA THR A 2 -7.77 -26.77 4.99
C THR A 2 -6.38 -26.15 5.02
N GLU A 3 -5.43 -26.81 5.69
CA GLU A 3 -4.03 -26.39 5.73
C GLU A 3 -3.43 -26.31 4.31
N LYS A 4 -3.71 -27.30 3.47
CA LYS A 4 -3.26 -27.32 2.07
C LYS A 4 -3.81 -26.11 1.29
N SER A 5 -5.10 -25.78 1.48
CA SER A 5 -5.74 -24.65 0.83
C SER A 5 -5.10 -23.32 1.26
N LEU A 6 -4.77 -23.18 2.54
CA LEU A 6 -4.09 -22.00 3.07
C LEU A 6 -2.69 -21.84 2.47
N LYS A 7 -1.92 -22.92 2.41
CA LYS A 7 -0.58 -22.92 1.81
C LYS A 7 -0.61 -22.51 0.34
N GLN A 8 -1.61 -22.99 -0.41
CA GLN A 8 -1.77 -22.62 -1.82
C GLN A 8 -2.07 -21.13 -1.99
N LYS A 9 -2.91 -20.56 -1.13
CA LYS A 9 -3.23 -19.11 -1.17
C LYS A 9 -2.01 -18.26 -0.85
N ILE A 10 -1.21 -18.66 0.14
CA ILE A 10 0.02 -17.94 0.51
C ILE A 10 1.02 -18.00 -0.65
N ALA A 11 1.24 -19.17 -1.24
CA ALA A 11 2.15 -19.32 -2.37
C ALA A 11 1.72 -18.47 -3.57
N ALA A 12 0.43 -18.43 -3.89
CA ALA A 12 -0.10 -17.63 -4.99
C ALA A 12 0.12 -16.13 -4.75
N ARG A 13 -0.04 -15.67 -3.51
CA ARG A 13 0.22 -14.27 -3.17
C ARG A 13 1.70 -13.92 -3.33
N PHE A 14 2.61 -14.77 -2.89
CA PHE A 14 4.05 -14.55 -3.06
C PHE A 14 4.44 -14.50 -4.53
N GLN A 15 3.87 -15.34 -5.37
CA GLN A 15 4.12 -15.33 -6.80
C GLN A 15 3.63 -14.01 -7.44
N ARG A 16 2.44 -13.54 -7.06
CA ARG A 16 1.92 -12.24 -7.54
C ARG A 16 2.81 -11.09 -7.10
N LYS A 17 3.24 -11.10 -5.84
CA LYS A 17 4.14 -10.08 -5.30
C LYS A 17 5.46 -10.02 -6.07
N ALA A 18 6.07 -11.17 -6.34
CA ALA A 18 7.33 -11.25 -7.07
C ALA A 18 7.17 -10.70 -8.50
N ARG A 19 6.10 -11.05 -9.21
CA ARG A 19 5.83 -10.54 -10.55
C ARG A 19 5.64 -9.03 -10.58
N ILE A 20 4.93 -8.48 -9.61
CA ILE A 20 4.70 -7.04 -9.49
C ILE A 20 6.01 -6.33 -9.20
N ARG A 21 6.79 -6.82 -8.24
CA ARG A 21 8.07 -6.22 -7.86
C ARG A 21 9.10 -6.22 -8.97
N ALA A 22 9.06 -7.20 -9.86
CA ALA A 22 9.96 -7.25 -11.01
C ALA A 22 9.75 -6.05 -11.96
N LYS A 23 8.56 -5.42 -11.92
CA LYS A 23 8.19 -4.32 -12.82
C LYS A 23 8.09 -2.97 -12.11
N LEU A 24 8.07 -2.94 -10.78
CA LEU A 24 7.83 -1.73 -10.00
C LEU A 24 9.08 -1.30 -9.25
N SER A 25 9.41 -0.03 -9.39
CA SER A 25 10.52 0.60 -8.68
C SER A 25 10.15 2.06 -8.43
N GLY A 26 10.51 2.58 -7.26
CA GLY A 26 10.27 3.97 -6.89
C GLY A 26 11.57 4.72 -6.66
N ASP A 27 11.52 6.05 -6.73
CA ASP A 27 12.64 6.94 -6.41
C ASP A 27 12.16 8.07 -5.49
N ALA A 28 13.00 9.09 -5.24
CA ALA A 28 12.66 10.19 -4.34
C ALA A 28 11.53 11.08 -4.87
N ILE A 29 11.39 11.19 -6.19
CA ILE A 29 10.37 12.02 -6.85
C ILE A 29 9.06 11.27 -6.97
N LYS A 30 9.13 9.99 -7.32
CA LYS A 30 7.97 9.12 -7.51
C LYS A 30 8.19 7.83 -6.71
N PRO A 31 8.05 7.89 -5.36
CA PRO A 31 8.33 6.73 -4.51
C PRO A 31 7.31 5.62 -4.71
N ARG A 32 7.74 4.40 -4.39
CA ARG A 32 6.88 3.23 -4.40
C ARG A 32 6.09 3.17 -3.09
N VAL A 33 4.78 3.26 -3.18
CA VAL A 33 3.90 3.11 -2.01
C VAL A 33 3.44 1.66 -1.93
N SER A 34 3.90 0.96 -0.90
CA SER A 34 3.55 -0.42 -0.62
C SER A 34 2.51 -0.47 0.48
N VAL A 35 1.41 -1.19 0.25
CA VAL A 35 0.34 -1.38 1.21
C VAL A 35 0.46 -2.76 1.87
N PHE A 36 0.18 -2.82 3.16
CA PHE A 36 0.16 -4.07 3.93
C PHE A 36 -1.09 -4.14 4.78
N ARG A 37 -1.69 -5.32 4.88
CA ARG A 37 -2.88 -5.58 5.69
C ARG A 37 -2.58 -6.64 6.74
N SER A 38 -2.87 -6.32 8.01
CA SER A 38 -3.00 -7.33 9.06
C SER A 38 -4.47 -7.72 9.19
N ASN A 39 -4.80 -8.61 10.12
CA ASN A 39 -6.19 -8.98 10.38
C ASN A 39 -7.07 -7.78 10.76
N ARG A 40 -6.51 -6.77 11.41
CA ARG A 40 -7.27 -5.66 11.99
C ARG A 40 -7.01 -4.33 11.32
N TYR A 41 -5.80 -4.10 10.79
CA TYR A 41 -5.36 -2.78 10.38
C TYR A 41 -4.72 -2.78 9.01
N ILE A 42 -4.66 -1.60 8.39
CA ILE A 42 -3.96 -1.37 7.13
C ILE A 42 -2.74 -0.47 7.40
N TYR A 43 -1.64 -0.77 6.71
CA TYR A 43 -0.36 -0.05 6.84
C TYR A 43 0.12 0.35 5.45
N ALA A 44 0.93 1.40 5.36
CA ALA A 44 1.52 1.82 4.10
C ALA A 44 2.90 2.42 4.31
N GLN A 45 3.75 2.29 3.30
CA GLN A 45 5.09 2.89 3.27
C GLN A 45 5.36 3.45 1.89
N ALA A 46 5.99 4.63 1.86
CA ALA A 46 6.51 5.22 0.63
C ALA A 46 8.03 5.02 0.63
N ILE A 47 8.54 4.31 -0.37
CA ILE A 47 9.92 3.82 -0.41
C ILE A 47 10.66 4.37 -1.63
N ASP A 48 11.87 4.89 -1.39
CA ASP A 48 12.82 5.21 -2.44
C ASP A 48 13.71 3.99 -2.64
N ASP A 49 13.46 3.22 -3.69
CA ASP A 49 14.19 1.99 -3.99
C ASP A 49 15.62 2.25 -4.45
N THR A 50 15.92 3.45 -4.95
CA THR A 50 17.27 3.79 -5.39
C THR A 50 18.23 3.93 -4.23
N LYS A 51 17.73 4.38 -3.07
CA LYS A 51 18.52 4.54 -1.84
C LYS A 51 18.20 3.51 -0.76
N GLY A 52 17.12 2.73 -0.97
CA GLY A 52 16.67 1.74 0.00
C GLY A 52 16.16 2.35 1.29
N ILE A 53 15.53 3.53 1.24
CA ILE A 53 15.02 4.22 2.42
C ILE A 53 13.50 4.40 2.34
N THR A 54 12.86 4.45 3.51
CA THR A 54 11.44 4.75 3.65
C THR A 54 11.26 6.25 3.85
N LEU A 55 10.56 6.91 2.93
CA LEU A 55 10.33 8.35 2.99
C LEU A 55 9.17 8.74 3.89
N ALA A 56 8.13 7.91 3.92
CA ALA A 56 6.95 8.11 4.75
C ALA A 56 6.35 6.77 5.13
N SER A 57 5.75 6.68 6.30
CA SER A 57 5.08 5.46 6.75
C SER A 57 3.77 5.79 7.45
N PHE A 58 2.80 4.89 7.35
CA PHE A 58 1.51 4.97 7.98
C PHE A 58 1.28 3.75 8.84
N ASN A 59 1.06 3.95 10.14
CA ASN A 59 0.77 2.87 11.10
C ASN A 59 -0.74 2.85 11.33
N GLY A 60 -1.42 1.84 10.76
CA GLY A 60 -2.86 1.71 10.87
C GLY A 60 -3.37 1.54 12.28
N LYS A 61 -2.61 0.89 13.15
CA LYS A 61 -2.98 0.71 14.54
C LYS A 61 -3.04 2.04 15.30
N SER A 62 -2.06 2.91 15.08
CA SER A 62 -2.01 4.23 15.73
C SER A 62 -3.17 5.12 15.34
N HIS A 63 -3.69 4.97 14.13
CA HIS A 63 -4.78 5.77 13.58
C HIS A 63 -6.12 5.05 13.57
N ASN A 64 -6.19 3.85 14.16
CA ASN A 64 -7.37 3.00 14.14
C ASN A 64 -7.92 2.78 12.73
N ALA A 65 -7.02 2.65 11.76
CA ALA A 65 -7.37 2.40 10.36
C ALA A 65 -7.60 0.91 10.15
N ARG A 66 -8.85 0.48 10.26
CA ARG A 66 -9.25 -0.92 10.15
C ARG A 66 -9.02 -1.47 8.75
N SER A 67 -8.80 -2.79 8.66
CA SER A 67 -8.61 -3.50 7.40
C SER A 67 -9.95 -3.74 6.71
N ASN A 68 -10.67 -2.67 6.38
CA ASN A 68 -11.91 -2.66 5.64
C ASN A 68 -11.93 -1.42 4.71
N LYS A 69 -12.96 -1.29 3.88
CA LYS A 69 -13.03 -0.20 2.90
C LYS A 69 -13.04 1.18 3.55
N GLU A 70 -13.78 1.35 4.64
CA GLU A 70 -13.84 2.62 5.37
C GLU A 70 -12.49 2.97 6.00
N GLY A 71 -11.85 2.01 6.67
CA GLY A 71 -10.52 2.19 7.25
C GLY A 71 -9.46 2.50 6.20
N ALA A 72 -9.54 1.83 5.04
CA ALA A 72 -8.62 2.06 3.93
C ALA A 72 -8.81 3.46 3.34
N ALA A 73 -10.04 3.93 3.20
CA ALA A 73 -10.32 5.28 2.73
C ALA A 73 -9.75 6.34 3.68
N ASN A 74 -9.93 6.15 4.99
CA ASN A 74 -9.35 7.04 6.00
C ASN A 74 -7.82 6.99 5.99
N ALA A 75 -7.24 5.81 5.87
CA ALA A 75 -5.80 5.62 5.77
C ALA A 75 -5.23 6.34 4.55
N GLY A 76 -5.88 6.20 3.40
CA GLY A 76 -5.47 6.88 2.17
C GLY A 76 -5.50 8.40 2.30
N LYS A 77 -6.53 8.93 2.94
CA LYS A 77 -6.67 10.38 3.19
C LYS A 77 -5.52 10.89 4.07
N ILE A 78 -5.24 10.20 5.18
CA ILE A 78 -4.16 10.59 6.10
C ILE A 78 -2.80 10.44 5.43
N PHE A 79 -2.57 9.34 4.73
CA PHE A 79 -1.31 9.09 4.05
C PHE A 79 -1.07 10.08 2.91
N ALA A 80 -2.10 10.45 2.18
CA ALA A 80 -2.00 11.50 1.15
C ALA A 80 -1.55 12.83 1.76
N ALA A 81 -2.07 13.20 2.92
CA ALA A 81 -1.64 14.40 3.63
C ALA A 81 -0.16 14.34 4.02
N LEU A 82 0.31 13.18 4.51
CA LEU A 82 1.73 12.96 4.83
C LEU A 82 2.61 13.09 3.60
N LEU A 83 2.19 12.54 2.47
CA LEU A 83 2.94 12.64 1.21
C LEU A 83 3.04 14.09 0.73
N LYS A 84 1.95 14.84 0.80
CA LYS A 84 1.94 16.26 0.42
C LYS A 84 2.84 17.09 1.32
N GLU A 85 2.85 16.80 2.61
CA GLU A 85 3.73 17.47 3.59
C GLU A 85 5.20 17.29 3.20
N LYS A 86 5.54 16.16 2.61
CA LYS A 86 6.89 15.88 2.10
C LYS A 86 7.07 16.26 0.64
N LYS A 87 6.10 16.99 0.06
CA LYS A 87 6.11 17.45 -1.33
C LYS A 87 6.12 16.31 -2.36
N ILE A 88 5.52 15.18 -2.01
CA ILE A 88 5.36 14.03 -2.89
C ILE A 88 3.96 14.09 -3.49
N GLU A 89 3.86 14.23 -4.81
CA GLU A 89 2.59 14.37 -5.53
C GLU A 89 2.28 13.16 -6.42
N GLU A 90 3.30 12.39 -6.79
CA GLU A 90 3.19 11.20 -7.62
C GLU A 90 3.80 10.01 -6.93
N ILE A 91 3.21 8.84 -7.14
CA ILE A 91 3.70 7.58 -6.56
C ILE A 91 3.58 6.44 -7.58
N VAL A 92 4.34 5.37 -7.32
CA VAL A 92 4.14 4.07 -7.95
C VAL A 92 3.40 3.21 -6.93
N PHE A 93 2.18 2.78 -7.26
CA PHE A 93 1.39 1.99 -6.32
C PHE A 93 1.77 0.50 -6.39
N ASP A 94 2.21 -0.05 -5.26
CA ASP A 94 2.55 -1.47 -5.11
C ASP A 94 1.50 -2.13 -4.21
N ARG A 95 0.65 -2.95 -4.80
CA ARG A 95 -0.39 -3.69 -4.05
C ARG A 95 0.17 -4.83 -3.20
N ASN A 96 1.48 -5.04 -3.20
CA ASN A 96 2.17 -6.01 -2.35
C ASN A 96 1.61 -7.44 -2.46
N GLY A 97 1.23 -7.87 -3.69
CA GLY A 97 0.69 -9.20 -3.95
C GLY A 97 -0.78 -9.39 -3.58
N TYR A 98 -1.43 -8.40 -2.96
CA TYR A 98 -2.87 -8.43 -2.76
C TYR A 98 -3.61 -8.22 -4.08
N LEU A 99 -4.84 -8.71 -4.18
CA LEU A 99 -5.68 -8.39 -5.33
C LEU A 99 -6.09 -6.91 -5.27
N TYR A 100 -6.13 -6.25 -6.42
CA TYR A 100 -6.59 -4.87 -6.52
C TYR A 100 -8.11 -4.85 -6.44
N HIS A 101 -8.63 -4.99 -5.21
CA HIS A 101 -10.05 -5.16 -4.96
C HIS A 101 -10.36 -4.74 -3.51
N GLY A 102 -11.58 -4.27 -3.27
CA GLY A 102 -12.07 -3.97 -1.94
C GLY A 102 -11.20 -2.97 -1.18
N VAL A 103 -10.56 -3.43 -0.12
CA VAL A 103 -9.76 -2.61 0.80
C VAL A 103 -8.56 -1.95 0.09
N VAL A 104 -7.83 -2.71 -0.72
CA VAL A 104 -6.66 -2.18 -1.45
C VAL A 104 -7.10 -1.13 -2.47
N ALA A 105 -8.17 -1.39 -3.21
CA ALA A 105 -8.73 -0.44 -4.17
C ALA A 105 -9.23 0.82 -3.47
N ALA A 106 -9.89 0.69 -2.31
CA ALA A 106 -10.37 1.83 -1.52
C ALA A 106 -9.22 2.74 -1.06
N PHE A 107 -8.10 2.16 -0.65
CA PHE A 107 -6.90 2.91 -0.28
C PHE A 107 -6.34 3.70 -1.48
N ALA A 108 -6.19 3.05 -2.62
CA ALA A 108 -5.69 3.70 -3.84
C ALA A 108 -6.63 4.81 -4.32
N ASP A 109 -7.94 4.57 -4.30
CA ASP A 109 -8.93 5.57 -4.68
C ASP A 109 -8.89 6.79 -3.75
N ALA A 110 -8.70 6.58 -2.44
CA ALA A 110 -8.57 7.66 -1.48
C ALA A 110 -7.32 8.51 -1.77
N LEU A 111 -6.21 7.90 -2.17
CA LEU A 111 -5.02 8.64 -2.59
C LEU A 111 -5.33 9.50 -3.81
N ARG A 112 -6.01 8.98 -4.81
CA ARG A 112 -6.40 9.72 -6.01
C ARG A 112 -7.33 10.89 -5.69
N GLU A 113 -8.32 10.67 -4.84
CA GLU A 113 -9.28 11.69 -4.40
C GLU A 113 -8.60 12.83 -3.66
N ASN A 114 -7.46 12.58 -3.04
CA ASN A 114 -6.67 13.56 -2.31
C ASN A 114 -5.48 14.07 -3.12
N ALA A 115 -5.58 14.05 -4.44
CA ALA A 115 -4.64 14.62 -5.39
C ALA A 115 -3.25 13.98 -5.43
N ILE A 116 -3.16 12.71 -5.09
CA ILE A 116 -1.94 11.92 -5.30
C ILE A 116 -2.10 11.19 -6.64
N LYS A 117 -1.15 11.35 -7.52
CA LYS A 117 -1.15 10.76 -8.84
C LYS A 117 -0.50 9.37 -8.80
N LEU A 118 -1.22 8.38 -9.26
CA LEU A 118 -0.77 7.00 -9.30
C LEU A 118 -0.46 6.57 -10.72
#